data_4e92a7657d54b5889c92966b58b3c408
#
_entry.id   4e92a7657d54b5889c92966b58b3c408
#
_cell.length_a   1.000
_cell.length_b   1.000
_cell.length_c   1.000
_cell.angle_alpha   90.00
_cell.angle_beta   90.00
_cell.angle_gamma   90.00
#
_symmetry.space_group_name_H-M   'P 1'
#
loop_
_entity.id
_entity.type
_entity.pdbx_description
1 polymer ?
#
loop_
_entity_poly.entity_id
_entity_poly.type
_entity_poly.pdbx_seq_one_letter_code
_entity_poly.pdbx_strand_id
1 'polypeptide(L)'
;MNFTETIEIALEKYGAHHQEHMMVEEMGELATALNHYHRGRCSIDDVRMEIADVFIMIKQMRCLYGKYEVDKAIKLKLQRLQNRLTKDNNDA
;
A
#
# COMPACT_ATOMS: atom_id res chain seq x y z
N MET A 1 -3.91 -13.41 -17.69
CA MET A 1 -3.44 -12.01 -17.70
C MET A 1 -2.32 -11.85 -16.67
N ASN A 2 -1.39 -10.92 -16.92
CA ASN A 2 -0.29 -10.65 -15.99
C ASN A 2 -0.74 -9.70 -14.87
N PHE A 3 0.16 -9.43 -13.94
CA PHE A 3 -0.13 -8.58 -12.78
C PHE A 3 -0.59 -7.17 -13.20
N THR A 4 0.17 -6.53 -14.08
CA THR A 4 -0.14 -5.16 -14.53
C THR A 4 -1.50 -5.09 -15.23
N GLU A 5 -1.78 -6.03 -16.11
CA GLU A 5 -3.08 -6.11 -16.80
C GLU A 5 -4.22 -6.30 -15.80
N THR A 6 -4.05 -7.17 -14.81
CA THR A 6 -5.06 -7.42 -13.78
C THR A 6 -5.39 -6.14 -13.02
N ILE A 7 -4.37 -5.39 -12.63
CA ILE A 7 -4.53 -4.11 -11.92
C ILE A 7 -5.32 -3.11 -12.77
N GLU A 8 -4.93 -2.95 -14.03
CA GLU A 8 -5.58 -1.99 -14.93
C GLU A 8 -7.02 -2.39 -15.24
N ILE A 9 -7.28 -3.67 -15.48
CA ILE A 9 -8.63 -4.17 -15.79
C ILE A 9 -9.55 -4.01 -14.57
N ALA A 10 -9.07 -4.30 -13.36
CA ALA A 10 -9.86 -4.12 -12.15
C ALA A 10 -10.27 -2.66 -11.96
N LEU A 11 -9.32 -1.74 -12.13
CA LEU A 11 -9.60 -0.31 -12.01
C LEU A 11 -10.62 0.16 -13.04
N GLU A 12 -10.49 -0.29 -14.29
CA GLU A 12 -11.42 0.05 -15.36
C GLU A 12 -12.82 -0.52 -15.12
N LYS A 13 -12.88 -1.80 -14.72
CA LYS A 13 -14.16 -2.50 -14.53
C LYS A 13 -14.97 -1.93 -13.37
N TYR A 14 -14.34 -1.71 -12.23
CA TYR A 14 -15.03 -1.28 -11.01
C TYR A 14 -15.12 0.25 -10.88
N GLY A 15 -14.25 0.97 -11.55
CA GLY A 15 -14.22 2.43 -11.57
C GLY A 15 -13.46 3.05 -10.41
N ALA A 16 -13.03 4.29 -10.62
CA ALA A 16 -12.18 5.03 -9.69
C ALA A 16 -12.80 5.17 -8.30
N HIS A 17 -14.06 5.61 -8.25
CA HIS A 17 -14.74 5.87 -6.98
C HIS A 17 -14.87 4.61 -6.12
N HIS A 18 -15.30 3.50 -6.74
CA HIS A 18 -15.43 2.22 -6.05
C HIS A 18 -14.08 1.74 -5.52
N GLN A 19 -13.03 1.84 -6.34
CA GLN A 19 -11.70 1.36 -5.96
C GLN A 19 -11.04 2.25 -4.90
N GLU A 20 -11.32 3.54 -4.88
CA GLU A 20 -10.90 4.41 -3.77
C GLU A 20 -11.53 3.98 -2.45
N HIS A 21 -12.81 3.65 -2.47
CA HIS A 21 -13.51 3.10 -1.30
C HIS A 21 -12.89 1.79 -0.83
N MET A 22 -12.60 0.90 -1.77
CA MET A 22 -11.97 -0.38 -1.46
C MET A 22 -10.58 -0.18 -0.84
N MET A 23 -9.80 0.79 -1.34
CA MET A 23 -8.50 1.14 -0.76
C MET A 23 -8.65 1.53 0.73
N VAL A 24 -9.62 2.38 1.04
CA VAL A 24 -9.87 2.82 2.43
C VAL A 24 -10.25 1.63 3.30
N GLU A 25 -11.14 0.75 2.81
CA GLU A 25 -11.55 -0.45 3.55
C GLU A 25 -10.36 -1.38 3.82
N GLU A 26 -9.55 -1.65 2.81
CA GLU A 26 -8.40 -2.55 2.96
C GLU A 26 -7.35 -1.98 3.91
N MET A 27 -7.13 -0.66 3.90
CA MET A 27 -6.25 -0.01 4.88
C MET A 27 -6.76 -0.20 6.30
N GLY A 28 -8.09 -0.08 6.49
CA GLY A 28 -8.72 -0.31 7.79
C GLY A 28 -8.58 -1.75 8.26
N GLU A 29 -8.76 -2.70 7.36
CA GLU A 29 -8.62 -4.13 7.67
C GLU A 29 -7.18 -4.48 8.04
N LEU A 30 -6.19 -3.91 7.36
CA LEU A 30 -4.78 -4.09 7.73
C LEU A 30 -4.49 -3.53 9.12
N ALA A 31 -4.99 -2.33 9.40
CA ALA A 31 -4.82 -1.71 10.71
C ALA A 31 -5.42 -2.59 11.81
N THR A 32 -6.61 -3.13 11.58
CA THR A 32 -7.29 -4.05 12.51
C THR A 32 -6.50 -5.35 12.69
N ALA A 33 -6.01 -5.93 11.59
CA ALA A 33 -5.24 -7.18 11.65
C ALA A 33 -3.94 -6.99 12.46
N LEU A 34 -3.24 -5.87 12.28
CA LEU A 34 -2.02 -5.58 13.04
C LEU A 34 -2.31 -5.45 14.53
N ASN A 35 -3.38 -4.75 14.91
CA ASN A 35 -3.80 -4.62 16.30
C ASN A 35 -4.18 -5.98 16.91
N HIS A 36 -4.93 -6.79 16.17
CA HIS A 36 -5.32 -8.14 16.61
C HIS A 36 -4.12 -9.05 16.77
N TYR A 37 -3.18 -9.01 15.84
CA TYR A 37 -1.97 -9.81 15.89
C TYR A 37 -1.16 -9.50 17.14
N HIS A 38 -0.96 -8.23 17.47
CA HIS A 38 -0.24 -7.82 18.67
C HIS A 38 -0.92 -8.25 19.97
N ARG A 39 -2.24 -8.49 19.93
CA ARG A 39 -3.02 -8.98 21.06
C ARG A 39 -3.20 -10.51 21.05
N GLY A 40 -2.56 -11.20 20.11
CA GLY A 40 -2.70 -12.65 19.97
C GLY A 40 -4.06 -13.10 19.47
N ARG A 41 -4.81 -12.25 18.75
CA ARG A 41 -6.18 -12.53 18.32
C ARG A 41 -6.29 -12.98 16.86
N CYS A 42 -5.23 -12.90 16.10
CA CYS A 42 -5.19 -13.45 14.75
C CYS A 42 -3.79 -13.94 14.43
N SER A 43 -3.65 -14.70 13.34
CA SER A 43 -2.38 -15.27 12.93
C SER A 43 -1.54 -14.28 12.13
N ILE A 44 -0.24 -14.57 12.01
CA ILE A 44 0.65 -13.80 11.14
C ILE A 44 0.22 -13.91 9.67
N ASP A 45 -0.37 -15.05 9.28
CA ASP A 45 -0.88 -15.21 7.92
C ASP A 45 -2.06 -14.28 7.63
N ASP A 46 -2.91 -14.01 8.62
CA ASP A 46 -3.97 -13.02 8.47
C ASP A 46 -3.39 -11.63 8.16
N VAL A 47 -2.33 -11.24 8.83
CA VAL A 47 -1.63 -9.97 8.58
C VAL A 47 -1.05 -9.96 7.15
N ARG A 48 -0.41 -11.05 6.75
CA ARG A 48 0.18 -11.17 5.41
C ARG A 48 -0.86 -11.02 4.30
N MET A 49 -2.03 -11.61 4.48
CA MET A 49 -3.12 -11.51 3.51
C MET A 49 -3.63 -10.07 3.39
N GLU A 50 -3.75 -9.36 4.51
CA GLU A 50 -4.17 -7.96 4.49
C GLU A 50 -3.11 -7.04 3.86
N ILE A 51 -1.83 -7.32 4.07
CA ILE A 51 -0.74 -6.61 3.39
C ILE A 51 -0.87 -6.79 1.87
N ALA A 52 -1.16 -8.01 1.43
CA ALA A 52 -1.34 -8.31 0.01
C ALA A 52 -2.51 -7.51 -0.58
N ASP A 53 -3.65 -7.48 0.12
CA ASP A 53 -4.83 -6.74 -0.32
C ASP A 53 -4.54 -5.24 -0.45
N VAL A 54 -3.89 -4.65 0.55
CA VAL A 54 -3.50 -3.23 0.51
C VAL A 54 -2.53 -2.96 -0.62
N PHE A 55 -1.54 -3.84 -0.83
CA PHE A 55 -0.56 -3.68 -1.91
C PHE A 55 -1.24 -3.65 -3.28
N ILE A 56 -2.19 -4.56 -3.52
CA ILE A 56 -2.95 -4.62 -4.77
C ILE A 56 -3.75 -3.33 -4.97
N MET A 57 -4.38 -2.82 -3.91
CA MET A 57 -5.12 -1.56 -3.99
C MET A 57 -4.19 -0.36 -4.22
N ILE A 58 -3.01 -0.33 -3.60
CA ILE A 58 -2.01 0.73 -3.83
C ILE A 58 -1.59 0.75 -5.30
N LYS A 59 -1.41 -0.42 -5.92
CA LYS A 59 -1.08 -0.48 -7.35
C LYS A 59 -2.18 0.10 -8.22
N GLN A 60 -3.45 -0.11 -7.86
CA GLN A 60 -4.57 0.51 -8.56
C GLN A 60 -4.60 2.02 -8.37
N MET A 61 -4.36 2.50 -7.15
CA MET A 61 -4.30 3.94 -6.88
C MET A 61 -3.14 4.60 -7.64
N ARG A 62 -2.01 3.91 -7.76
CA ARG A 62 -0.89 4.37 -8.57
C ARG A 62 -1.29 4.59 -10.02
N CYS A 63 -2.07 3.66 -10.60
CA CYS A 63 -2.59 3.83 -11.97
C CYS A 63 -3.55 5.02 -12.04
N LEU A 64 -4.44 5.15 -11.08
CA LEU A 64 -5.47 6.20 -11.06
C LEU A 64 -4.89 7.61 -10.93
N TYR A 65 -3.91 7.76 -10.03
CA TYR A 65 -3.34 9.08 -9.71
C TYR A 65 -2.06 9.41 -10.49
N GLY A 66 -1.64 8.52 -11.39
CA GLY A 66 -0.51 8.76 -12.27
C GLY A 66 0.73 7.99 -11.84
N LYS A 67 1.14 7.02 -12.67
CA LYS A 67 2.31 6.17 -12.38
C LYS A 67 3.58 6.97 -12.22
N TYR A 68 3.82 7.91 -13.15
CA TYR A 68 5.02 8.75 -13.12
C TYR A 68 5.04 9.63 -11.87
N GLU A 69 3.93 10.28 -11.57
CA GLU A 69 3.81 11.23 -10.46
C GLU A 69 3.96 10.53 -9.11
N VAL A 70 3.34 9.36 -8.97
CA VAL A 70 3.44 8.56 -7.73
C VAL A 70 4.88 8.04 -7.57
N ASP A 71 5.49 7.52 -8.64
CA ASP A 71 6.87 7.02 -8.58
C ASP A 71 7.85 8.14 -8.21
N LYS A 72 7.64 9.35 -8.73
CA LYS A 72 8.43 10.52 -8.39
C LYS A 72 8.28 10.87 -6.91
N ALA A 73 7.05 10.82 -6.39
CA ALA A 73 6.78 11.06 -4.98
C ALA A 73 7.45 10.00 -4.08
N ILE A 74 7.40 8.73 -4.49
CA ILE A 74 8.07 7.64 -3.77
C ILE A 74 9.57 7.91 -3.68
N LYS A 75 10.18 8.28 -4.79
CA LYS A 75 11.62 8.57 -4.85
C LYS A 75 11.99 9.70 -3.90
N LEU A 76 11.18 10.75 -3.87
CA LEU A 76 11.39 11.90 -2.97
C LEU A 76 11.28 11.48 -1.50
N LYS A 77 10.28 10.66 -1.16
CA LYS A 77 10.08 10.18 0.21
C LYS A 77 11.21 9.24 0.64
N LEU A 78 11.68 8.37 -0.25
CA LEU A 78 12.84 7.51 0.03
C LEU A 78 14.10 8.33 0.28
N GLN A 79 14.31 9.40 -0.48
CA GLN A 79 15.45 10.30 -0.27
C GLN A 79 15.41 10.92 1.13
N ARG A 80 14.23 11.37 1.56
CA ARG A 80 14.03 11.93 2.91
C ARG A 80 14.32 10.89 3.99
N LEU A 81 13.86 9.67 3.79
CA LEU A 81 14.11 8.57 4.73
C LEU A 81 15.60 8.27 4.83
N GLN A 82 16.29 8.17 3.69
CA GLN A 82 17.74 7.94 3.64
C GLN A 82 18.51 9.03 4.37
N ASN A 83 18.12 10.30 4.15
CA ASN A 83 18.75 11.43 4.82
C ASN A 83 18.56 11.36 6.35
N ARG A 84 17.37 10.99 6.80
CA ARG A 84 17.06 10.82 8.21
C ARG A 84 17.88 9.70 8.83
N LEU A 85 17.99 8.56 8.15
CA LEU A 85 18.77 7.42 8.62
C LEU A 85 20.26 7.76 8.72
N THR A 86 20.78 8.48 7.75
CA THR A 86 22.18 8.94 7.77
C THR A 86 22.42 9.89 8.94
N LYS A 87 21.51 10.81 9.19
CA LYS A 87 21.60 11.74 10.32
C LYS A 87 21.56 10.99 11.66
N ASP A 88 20.63 10.05 11.80
CA ASP A 88 20.49 9.24 13.02
C ASP A 88 21.77 8.45 13.30
N ASN A 89 22.40 7.87 12.26
CA ASN A 89 23.66 7.15 12.39
C ASN A 89 24.80 8.07 12.80
N ASN A 90 24.84 9.30 12.30
CA ASN A 90 25.88 10.28 12.65
C ASN A 90 25.70 10.82 14.06
N ASP A 91 24.48 10.89 14.55
CA ASP A 91 24.15 11.37 15.89
C ASP A 91 24.35 10.29 16.96
N ALA A 92 24.43 9.02 16.52
CA ALA A 92 24.66 7.91 17.42
C ALA A 92 26.15 7.77 17.76
#